data_aa5a0738db19d63b01a3c899dfa54405
#
_entry.id   aa5a0738db19d63b01a3c899dfa54405
#
_cell.length_a   1.000
_cell.length_b   1.000
_cell.length_c   1.000
_cell.angle_alpha   90.00
_cell.angle_beta   90.00
_cell.angle_gamma   90.00
#
_symmetry.space_group_name_H-M   'P 1'
#
loop_
_entity.id
_entity.type
_entity.pdbx_description
1 polymer ?
#
loop_
_entity_poly.entity_id
_entity_poly.type
_entity_poly.pdbx_seq_one_letter_code
_entity_poly.pdbx_strand_id
1 'polypeptide(L)'
;MLLQSLNRNVWLLSVSHIFSFAGASVTFFLGGIIGALLAPTMTMATLPVAASVVGTAIGTVPAAILMSKKGRRFGFMGAAVVASGSALIGAVAIWHSLFWLYCFSCLSLGVSYAFVQHYRFAAAESVAIELAPQAISAILLSGIAGAFLGPGIVKYANNWIPQHAFVGSYLVLAIIVALPAIILFWLKIPKPGTKTKGNTGRTIRQLGQQPNFVLAVFAATVSYALMVFLMTATPVSMHSMDGHSIDDTGIVIQWHIVGMFLPSLFIGKLITHYGHRTMMVAGIGALGICIGVSQVNQAVAGYWVSLVTLGIGWNFLFVSSTSLLITTYQEAEKYRAQAFNELMVFGVQAIASLSAGWLLTTTSWQTINIMSLPLLGALLLVIWWSHHQLKLPKKALG
;
A
#
# COMPACT_ATOMS: atom_id res chain seq x y z
N MET A 1 -6.13 24.67 -6.78
CA MET A 1 -7.60 24.45 -6.76
C MET A 1 -8.06 23.06 -6.26
N LEU A 2 -7.31 21.96 -6.38
CA LEU A 2 -7.73 20.61 -5.93
C LEU A 2 -7.77 20.43 -4.41
N LEU A 3 -6.98 21.17 -3.68
CA LEU A 3 -6.77 21.00 -2.23
C LEU A 3 -7.53 22.03 -1.38
N GLN A 4 -8.12 23.06 -1.98
CA GLN A 4 -8.79 24.15 -1.25
C GLN A 4 -10.14 23.76 -0.63
N SER A 5 -10.76 22.68 -1.10
CA SER A 5 -12.04 22.18 -0.58
C SER A 5 -11.90 21.09 0.49
N LEU A 6 -10.67 20.66 0.78
CA LEU A 6 -10.42 19.58 1.74
C LEU A 6 -10.32 20.14 3.16
N ASN A 7 -10.95 19.44 4.10
CA ASN A 7 -11.00 19.86 5.49
C ASN A 7 -9.66 19.62 6.23
N ARG A 8 -9.56 20.19 7.43
CA ARG A 8 -8.39 20.09 8.29
C ARG A 8 -7.97 18.64 8.60
N ASN A 9 -8.91 17.73 8.74
CA ASN A 9 -8.61 16.32 9.05
C ASN A 9 -7.84 15.65 7.90
N VAL A 10 -8.23 15.93 6.64
CA VAL A 10 -7.51 15.39 5.48
C VAL A 10 -6.08 15.89 5.45
N TRP A 11 -5.84 17.17 5.74
CA TRP A 11 -4.49 17.73 5.81
C TRP A 11 -3.64 17.10 6.92
N LEU A 12 -4.20 16.95 8.14
CA LEU A 12 -3.50 16.30 9.24
C LEU A 12 -3.13 14.87 8.91
N LEU A 13 -4.03 14.12 8.27
CA LEU A 13 -3.79 12.76 7.81
C LEU A 13 -2.74 12.70 6.69
N SER A 14 -2.80 13.62 5.71
CA SER A 14 -1.81 13.68 4.62
C SER A 14 -0.41 13.97 5.13
N VAL A 15 -0.25 14.96 6.01
CA VAL A 15 1.06 15.28 6.60
C VAL A 15 1.56 14.11 7.45
N SER A 16 0.69 13.49 8.25
CA SER A 16 1.04 12.31 9.02
C SER A 16 1.43 11.14 8.14
N HIS A 17 0.78 10.98 6.97
CA HIS A 17 1.11 9.93 6.01
C HIS A 17 2.53 10.07 5.45
N ILE A 18 2.98 11.30 5.19
CA ILE A 18 4.38 11.56 4.75
C ILE A 18 5.37 10.90 5.70
N PHE A 19 5.24 11.19 7.01
CA PHE A 19 6.16 10.67 8.02
C PHE A 19 5.97 9.16 8.28
N SER A 20 4.73 8.68 8.30
CA SER A 20 4.45 7.25 8.50
C SER A 20 4.95 6.39 7.34
N PHE A 21 4.86 6.91 6.09
CA PHE A 21 5.32 6.20 4.90
C PHE A 21 6.84 6.07 4.85
N ALA A 22 7.58 6.96 5.53
CA ALA A 22 9.03 6.86 5.63
C ALA A 22 9.50 5.50 6.21
N GLY A 23 8.74 4.92 7.16
CA GLY A 23 9.02 3.59 7.69
C GLY A 23 9.00 2.50 6.63
N ALA A 24 7.96 2.47 5.80
CA ALA A 24 7.88 1.55 4.67
C ALA A 24 8.98 1.82 3.63
N SER A 25 9.21 3.09 3.29
CA SER A 25 10.24 3.50 2.32
C SER A 25 11.65 3.07 2.76
N VAL A 26 12.03 3.30 4.02
CA VAL A 26 13.33 2.84 4.58
C VAL A 26 13.41 1.32 4.58
N THR A 27 12.34 0.62 4.99
CA THR A 27 12.33 -0.84 5.04
C THR A 27 12.49 -1.45 3.64
N PHE A 28 11.82 -0.93 2.63
CA PHE A 28 11.98 -1.40 1.25
C PHE A 28 13.36 -1.07 0.68
N PHE A 29 13.91 0.09 1.00
CA PHE A 29 15.22 0.51 0.49
C PHE A 29 16.38 -0.20 1.20
N LEU A 30 16.39 -0.24 2.53
CA LEU A 30 17.49 -0.81 3.32
C LEU A 30 17.27 -2.28 3.70
N GLY A 31 16.04 -2.77 3.70
CA GLY A 31 15.72 -4.09 4.26
C GLY A 31 16.46 -5.23 3.59
N GLY A 32 16.63 -5.18 2.27
CA GLY A 32 17.44 -6.15 1.53
C GLY A 32 18.94 -5.98 1.76
N ILE A 33 19.42 -4.74 1.83
CA ILE A 33 20.86 -4.41 2.05
C ILE A 33 21.28 -4.87 3.45
N ILE A 34 20.56 -4.45 4.48
CA ILE A 34 20.84 -4.85 5.87
C ILE A 34 20.58 -6.36 6.05
N GLY A 35 19.54 -6.88 5.38
CA GLY A 35 19.28 -8.30 5.35
C GLY A 35 20.45 -9.09 4.80
N ALA A 36 21.07 -8.68 3.68
CA ALA A 36 22.25 -9.33 3.12
C ALA A 36 23.49 -9.24 4.04
N LEU A 37 23.62 -8.14 4.80
CA LEU A 37 24.71 -7.97 5.76
C LEU A 37 24.57 -8.84 7.02
N LEU A 38 23.33 -9.06 7.47
CA LEU A 38 23.06 -9.71 8.74
C LEU A 38 22.59 -11.17 8.62
N ALA A 39 22.10 -11.58 7.44
CA ALA A 39 21.47 -12.89 7.26
C ALA A 39 22.51 -14.04 7.38
N PRO A 40 22.12 -15.15 8.02
CA PRO A 40 22.97 -16.35 8.07
C PRO A 40 23.26 -16.94 6.67
N THR A 41 22.34 -16.75 5.71
CA THR A 41 22.47 -17.16 4.31
C THR A 41 21.92 -16.11 3.38
N MET A 42 22.47 -15.97 2.16
CA MET A 42 21.99 -14.98 1.17
C MET A 42 20.54 -15.21 0.75
N THR A 43 20.02 -16.43 0.84
CA THR A 43 18.61 -16.74 0.57
C THR A 43 17.65 -16.06 1.53
N MET A 44 18.13 -15.66 2.72
CA MET A 44 17.34 -14.96 3.74
C MET A 44 17.48 -13.43 3.67
N ALA A 45 18.28 -12.89 2.75
CA ALA A 45 18.55 -11.44 2.67
C ALA A 45 17.28 -10.59 2.52
N THR A 46 16.26 -11.09 1.83
CA THR A 46 14.98 -10.39 1.60
C THR A 46 13.95 -10.61 2.71
N LEU A 47 14.24 -11.49 3.68
CA LEU A 47 13.30 -11.84 4.74
C LEU A 47 12.84 -10.63 5.59
N PRO A 48 13.69 -9.63 5.91
CA PRO A 48 13.23 -8.43 6.63
C PRO A 48 12.14 -7.67 5.88
N VAL A 49 12.27 -7.52 4.56
CA VAL A 49 11.25 -6.88 3.71
C VAL A 49 9.97 -7.69 3.71
N ALA A 50 10.07 -9.01 3.50
CA ALA A 50 8.92 -9.92 3.54
C ALA A 50 8.22 -9.89 4.91
N ALA A 51 9.00 -9.84 6.01
CA ALA A 51 8.47 -9.71 7.36
C ALA A 51 7.63 -8.44 7.54
N SER A 52 8.05 -7.30 6.96
CA SER A 52 7.26 -6.06 6.99
C SER A 52 5.93 -6.21 6.25
N VAL A 53 5.92 -6.85 5.08
CA VAL A 53 4.69 -7.10 4.31
C VAL A 53 3.74 -8.04 5.08
N VAL A 54 4.27 -9.12 5.63
CA VAL A 54 3.53 -10.06 6.48
C VAL A 54 2.99 -9.35 7.73
N GLY A 55 3.80 -8.50 8.37
CA GLY A 55 3.38 -7.67 9.49
C GLY A 55 2.18 -6.78 9.14
N THR A 56 2.19 -6.16 7.96
CA THR A 56 1.06 -5.36 7.47
C THR A 56 -0.20 -6.23 7.33
N ALA A 57 -0.09 -7.40 6.71
CA ALA A 57 -1.21 -8.32 6.56
C ALA A 57 -1.80 -8.75 7.91
N ILE A 58 -0.96 -9.18 8.84
CA ILE A 58 -1.37 -9.61 10.20
C ILE A 58 -1.99 -8.44 10.97
N GLY A 59 -1.46 -7.23 10.80
CA GLY A 59 -1.90 -6.02 11.50
C GLY A 59 -3.29 -5.52 11.10
N THR A 60 -3.82 -5.90 9.92
CA THR A 60 -5.05 -5.32 9.35
C THR A 60 -6.28 -5.53 10.24
N VAL A 61 -6.50 -6.75 10.70
CA VAL A 61 -7.67 -7.10 11.54
C VAL A 61 -7.54 -6.51 12.95
N PRO A 62 -6.42 -6.64 13.67
CA PRO A 62 -6.20 -5.96 14.94
C PRO A 62 -6.36 -4.44 14.86
N ALA A 63 -5.86 -3.80 13.79
CA ALA A 63 -6.02 -2.37 13.57
C ALA A 63 -7.50 -1.97 13.49
N ALA A 64 -8.29 -2.66 12.67
CA ALA A 64 -9.72 -2.40 12.53
C ALA A 64 -10.47 -2.61 13.86
N ILE A 65 -10.17 -3.70 14.60
CA ILE A 65 -10.78 -4.00 15.91
C ILE A 65 -10.43 -2.90 16.93
N LEU A 66 -9.15 -2.51 17.02
CA LEU A 66 -8.74 -1.48 17.99
C LEU A 66 -9.40 -0.14 17.67
N MET A 67 -9.41 0.26 16.38
CA MET A 67 -10.03 1.51 15.94
C MET A 67 -11.56 1.51 16.09
N SER A 68 -12.21 0.36 15.94
CA SER A 68 -13.67 0.24 16.18
C SER A 68 -14.04 0.39 17.66
N LYS A 69 -13.14 0.03 18.59
CA LYS A 69 -13.37 0.11 20.05
C LYS A 69 -12.92 1.46 20.62
N LYS A 70 -11.71 1.92 20.27
CA LYS A 70 -11.07 3.11 20.88
C LYS A 70 -11.05 4.34 19.96
N GLY A 71 -11.50 4.19 18.71
CA GLY A 71 -11.53 5.25 17.71
C GLY A 71 -10.23 5.36 16.91
N ARG A 72 -10.33 5.98 15.70
CA ARG A 72 -9.22 6.11 14.75
C ARG A 72 -8.04 6.88 15.31
N ARG A 73 -8.29 8.02 15.99
CA ARG A 73 -7.24 8.85 16.58
C ARG A 73 -6.34 8.05 17.52
N PHE A 74 -6.92 7.27 18.44
CA PHE A 74 -6.16 6.44 19.38
C PHE A 74 -5.35 5.38 18.65
N GLY A 75 -5.96 4.68 17.67
CA GLY A 75 -5.26 3.66 16.88
C GLY A 75 -4.08 4.22 16.10
N PHE A 76 -4.25 5.37 15.46
CA PHE A 76 -3.21 6.00 14.65
C PHE A 76 -2.03 6.51 15.50
N MET A 77 -2.32 7.17 16.62
CA MET A 77 -1.27 7.64 17.55
C MET A 77 -0.50 6.46 18.16
N GLY A 78 -1.22 5.41 18.59
CA GLY A 78 -0.60 4.20 19.13
C GLY A 78 0.29 3.50 18.10
N ALA A 79 -0.14 3.43 16.85
CA ALA A 79 0.67 2.87 15.76
C ALA A 79 1.96 3.65 15.52
N ALA A 80 1.93 4.99 15.60
CA ALA A 80 3.12 5.82 15.46
C ALA A 80 4.13 5.57 16.60
N VAL A 81 3.64 5.39 17.84
CA VAL A 81 4.51 5.04 18.98
C VAL A 81 5.12 3.64 18.79
N VAL A 82 4.33 2.66 18.36
CA VAL A 82 4.83 1.30 18.06
C VAL A 82 5.85 1.34 16.92
N ALA A 83 5.60 2.12 15.85
CA ALA A 83 6.56 2.28 14.76
C ALA A 83 7.90 2.87 15.23
N SER A 84 7.86 3.89 16.09
CA SER A 84 9.06 4.48 16.70
C SER A 84 9.85 3.45 17.53
N GLY A 85 9.16 2.72 18.41
CA GLY A 85 9.77 1.63 19.19
C GLY A 85 10.36 0.53 18.29
N SER A 86 9.65 0.17 17.22
CA SER A 86 10.15 -0.82 16.24
C SER A 86 11.42 -0.33 15.53
N ALA A 87 11.50 0.94 15.15
CA ALA A 87 12.70 1.50 14.54
C ALA A 87 13.89 1.53 15.54
N LEU A 88 13.64 1.83 16.82
CA LEU A 88 14.68 1.72 17.86
C LEU A 88 15.16 0.26 18.04
N ILE A 89 14.25 -0.71 18.03
CA ILE A 89 14.61 -2.15 18.02
C ILE A 89 15.47 -2.46 16.79
N GLY A 90 15.14 -1.91 15.62
CA GLY A 90 15.95 -2.05 14.40
C GLY A 90 17.36 -1.48 14.57
N ALA A 91 17.49 -0.28 15.17
CA ALA A 91 18.80 0.30 15.47
C ALA A 91 19.64 -0.61 16.38
N VAL A 92 19.05 -1.15 17.46
CA VAL A 92 19.70 -2.11 18.36
C VAL A 92 20.08 -3.40 17.64
N ALA A 93 19.20 -3.91 16.79
CA ALA A 93 19.43 -5.11 16.00
C ALA A 93 20.63 -4.96 15.05
N ILE A 94 20.73 -3.81 14.39
CA ILE A 94 21.85 -3.49 13.49
C ILE A 94 23.15 -3.32 14.30
N TRP A 95 23.08 -2.60 15.42
CA TRP A 95 24.23 -2.40 16.31
C TRP A 95 24.88 -3.71 16.77
N HIS A 96 24.05 -4.68 17.15
CA HIS A 96 24.51 -5.99 17.64
C HIS A 96 24.55 -7.08 16.56
N SER A 97 24.33 -6.74 15.30
CA SER A 97 24.27 -7.69 14.17
C SER A 97 23.30 -8.87 14.39
N LEU A 98 22.11 -8.58 14.94
CA LEU A 98 21.09 -9.56 15.30
C LEU A 98 20.03 -9.67 14.19
N PHE A 99 20.20 -10.58 13.23
CA PHE A 99 19.31 -10.76 12.08
C PHE A 99 17.84 -10.96 12.44
N TRP A 100 17.53 -11.87 13.35
CA TRP A 100 16.15 -12.18 13.74
C TRP A 100 15.46 -11.02 14.46
N LEU A 101 16.22 -10.27 15.27
CA LEU A 101 15.69 -9.05 15.92
C LEU A 101 15.41 -7.95 14.89
N TYR A 102 16.21 -7.86 13.83
CA TYR A 102 15.96 -6.95 12.71
C TYR A 102 14.71 -7.37 11.92
N CYS A 103 14.52 -8.66 11.65
CA CYS A 103 13.29 -9.17 11.04
C CYS A 103 12.05 -8.86 11.91
N PHE A 104 12.16 -9.01 13.23
CA PHE A 104 11.09 -8.64 14.17
C PHE A 104 10.78 -7.13 14.14
N SER A 105 11.80 -6.28 14.09
CA SER A 105 11.65 -4.83 13.92
C SER A 105 10.86 -4.52 12.64
N CYS A 106 11.24 -5.10 11.50
CA CYS A 106 10.56 -4.91 10.22
C CYS A 106 9.10 -5.42 10.26
N LEU A 107 8.85 -6.58 10.87
CA LEU A 107 7.50 -7.12 11.06
C LEU A 107 6.64 -6.16 11.89
N SER A 108 7.16 -5.64 12.99
CA SER A 108 6.46 -4.69 13.87
C SER A 108 6.20 -3.34 13.19
N LEU A 109 7.15 -2.83 12.38
CA LEU A 109 6.93 -1.68 11.50
C LEU A 109 5.77 -1.94 10.53
N GLY A 110 5.71 -3.15 9.94
CA GLY A 110 4.61 -3.57 9.08
C GLY A 110 3.26 -3.58 9.80
N VAL A 111 3.19 -4.13 11.02
CA VAL A 111 1.97 -4.10 11.84
C VAL A 111 1.51 -2.65 12.08
N SER A 112 2.43 -1.75 12.37
CA SER A 112 2.12 -0.32 12.54
C SER A 112 1.61 0.30 11.25
N TYR A 113 2.19 -0.08 10.10
CA TYR A 113 1.79 0.41 8.78
C TYR A 113 0.38 -0.02 8.38
N ALA A 114 -0.13 -1.15 8.90
CA ALA A 114 -1.52 -1.56 8.71
C ALA A 114 -2.52 -0.48 9.19
N PHE A 115 -2.22 0.24 10.28
CA PHE A 115 -3.04 1.37 10.74
C PHE A 115 -2.97 2.55 9.78
N VAL A 116 -1.79 2.82 9.22
CA VAL A 116 -1.57 3.92 8.27
C VAL A 116 -2.42 3.74 7.00
N GLN A 117 -2.63 2.50 6.57
CA GLN A 117 -3.50 2.18 5.44
C GLN A 117 -4.95 2.64 5.64
N HIS A 118 -5.40 2.79 6.87
CA HIS A 118 -6.72 3.33 7.17
C HIS A 118 -6.83 4.86 7.08
N TYR A 119 -5.71 5.60 6.88
CA TYR A 119 -5.75 7.06 6.73
C TYR A 119 -6.62 7.49 5.55
N ARG A 120 -6.58 6.76 4.43
CA ARG A 120 -7.40 7.05 3.25
C ARG A 120 -8.91 6.92 3.54
N PHE A 121 -9.31 5.93 4.33
CA PHE A 121 -10.71 5.78 4.76
C PHE A 121 -11.11 6.90 5.73
N ALA A 122 -10.24 7.23 6.68
CA ALA A 122 -10.48 8.31 7.62
C ALA A 122 -10.60 9.68 6.92
N ALA A 123 -9.78 9.92 5.88
CA ALA A 123 -9.84 11.10 5.05
C ALA A 123 -11.16 11.17 4.26
N ALA A 124 -11.54 10.08 3.60
CA ALA A 124 -12.78 9.99 2.84
C ALA A 124 -14.04 10.18 3.71
N GLU A 125 -14.05 9.62 4.91
CA GLU A 125 -15.14 9.76 5.90
C GLU A 125 -15.20 11.17 6.53
N SER A 126 -14.16 11.99 6.35
CA SER A 126 -14.09 13.37 6.88
C SER A 126 -14.71 14.40 5.94
N VAL A 127 -15.10 14.04 4.73
CA VAL A 127 -15.64 14.91 3.69
C VAL A 127 -16.98 14.39 3.18
N ALA A 128 -17.69 15.20 2.38
CA ALA A 128 -18.86 14.72 1.66
C ALA A 128 -18.49 13.58 0.69
N ILE A 129 -19.42 12.66 0.44
CA ILE A 129 -19.15 11.43 -0.32
C ILE A 129 -18.63 11.71 -1.74
N GLU A 130 -19.06 12.81 -2.34
CA GLU A 130 -18.64 13.26 -3.66
C GLU A 130 -17.16 13.68 -3.70
N LEU A 131 -16.60 14.09 -2.55
CA LEU A 131 -15.21 14.49 -2.38
C LEU A 131 -14.33 13.33 -1.87
N ALA A 132 -14.90 12.17 -1.56
CA ALA A 132 -14.16 11.02 -1.06
C ALA A 132 -13.02 10.58 -1.99
N PRO A 133 -13.17 10.52 -3.34
CA PRO A 133 -12.07 10.19 -4.24
C PRO A 133 -10.90 11.18 -4.14
N GLN A 134 -11.21 12.49 -4.01
CA GLN A 134 -10.20 13.53 -3.87
C GLN A 134 -9.46 13.44 -2.53
N ALA A 135 -10.17 13.15 -1.45
CA ALA A 135 -9.57 12.95 -0.12
C ALA A 135 -8.64 11.74 -0.09
N ILE A 136 -9.03 10.61 -0.69
CA ILE A 136 -8.19 9.43 -0.88
C ILE A 136 -6.94 9.78 -1.69
N SER A 137 -7.13 10.48 -2.81
CA SER A 137 -6.06 10.93 -3.70
C SER A 137 -5.05 11.83 -2.98
N ALA A 138 -5.50 12.72 -2.09
CA ALA A 138 -4.62 13.60 -1.30
C ALA A 138 -3.70 12.80 -0.36
N ILE A 139 -4.24 11.76 0.28
CA ILE A 139 -3.43 10.85 1.11
C ILE A 139 -2.37 10.14 0.27
N LEU A 140 -2.76 9.56 -0.88
CA LEU A 140 -1.82 8.83 -1.74
C LEU A 140 -0.76 9.77 -2.32
N LEU A 141 -1.15 10.98 -2.76
CA LEU A 141 -0.22 11.98 -3.27
C LEU A 141 0.86 12.36 -2.23
N SER A 142 0.49 12.46 -0.96
CA SER A 142 1.44 12.72 0.13
C SER A 142 2.49 11.60 0.28
N GLY A 143 2.20 10.41 -0.22
CA GLY A 143 3.14 9.29 -0.28
C GLY A 143 4.39 9.58 -1.11
N ILE A 144 4.31 10.46 -2.11
CA ILE A 144 5.51 10.88 -2.88
C ILE A 144 6.56 11.48 -1.94
N ALA A 145 6.18 12.47 -1.13
CA ALA A 145 7.10 13.08 -0.18
C ALA A 145 7.64 12.04 0.82
N GLY A 146 6.79 11.13 1.31
CA GLY A 146 7.19 10.05 2.21
C GLY A 146 8.16 9.05 1.56
N ALA A 147 7.97 8.75 0.27
CA ALA A 147 8.86 7.86 -0.48
C ALA A 147 10.28 8.43 -0.62
N PHE A 148 10.42 9.74 -0.81
CA PHE A 148 11.72 10.41 -0.88
C PHE A 148 12.38 10.59 0.49
N LEU A 149 11.60 10.64 1.59
CA LEU A 149 12.16 10.73 2.93
C LEU A 149 13.04 9.53 3.29
N GLY A 150 12.67 8.32 2.90
CA GLY A 150 13.44 7.11 3.20
C GLY A 150 14.87 7.18 2.69
N PRO A 151 15.11 7.28 1.37
CA PRO A 151 16.44 7.48 0.81
C PRO A 151 17.15 8.72 1.36
N GLY A 152 16.42 9.80 1.63
CA GLY A 152 16.97 11.02 2.27
C GLY A 152 17.53 10.74 3.65
N ILE A 153 16.79 10.02 4.52
CA ILE A 153 17.26 9.61 5.85
C ILE A 153 18.56 8.81 5.73
N VAL A 154 18.60 7.85 4.81
CA VAL A 154 19.75 6.99 4.60
C VAL A 154 20.95 7.82 4.15
N LYS A 155 20.79 8.67 3.14
CA LYS A 155 21.85 9.51 2.59
C LYS A 155 22.54 10.37 3.66
N TYR A 156 21.77 10.94 4.60
CA TYR A 156 22.32 11.89 5.59
C TYR A 156 22.71 11.23 6.90
N ALA A 157 22.08 10.13 7.32
CA ALA A 157 22.26 9.58 8.65
C ALA A 157 22.98 8.22 8.70
N ASN A 158 23.22 7.58 7.56
CA ASN A 158 23.82 6.25 7.50
C ASN A 158 25.18 6.15 8.20
N ASN A 159 26.03 7.18 8.07
CA ASN A 159 27.39 7.20 8.60
C ASN A 159 27.55 8.02 9.89
N TRP A 160 26.47 8.39 10.57
CA TRP A 160 26.55 9.15 11.83
C TRP A 160 27.26 8.38 12.94
N ILE A 161 27.26 7.06 12.86
CA ILE A 161 27.98 6.18 13.79
C ILE A 161 29.01 5.42 12.97
N PRO A 162 30.29 5.83 13.00
CA PRO A 162 31.31 5.36 12.04
C PRO A 162 31.52 3.85 12.00
N GLN A 163 31.31 3.15 13.12
CA GLN A 163 31.52 1.70 13.23
C GLN A 163 30.25 0.87 12.97
N HIS A 164 29.09 1.52 12.86
CA HIS A 164 27.80 0.85 12.75
C HIS A 164 26.93 1.53 11.68
N ALA A 165 27.21 1.21 10.41
CA ALA A 165 26.44 1.71 9.29
C ALA A 165 24.94 1.46 9.48
N PHE A 166 24.09 2.40 9.04
CA PHE A 166 22.63 2.37 9.09
C PHE A 166 21.98 2.51 10.49
N VAL A 167 22.71 2.40 11.59
CA VAL A 167 22.17 2.63 12.95
C VAL A 167 21.62 4.06 13.05
N GLY A 168 22.40 5.06 12.61
CA GLY A 168 21.95 6.46 12.54
C GLY A 168 20.66 6.64 11.75
N SER A 169 20.53 5.94 10.61
CA SER A 169 19.32 5.98 9.79
C SER A 169 18.08 5.47 10.53
N TYR A 170 18.21 4.41 11.33
CA TYR A 170 17.12 3.87 12.13
C TYR A 170 16.78 4.72 13.35
N LEU A 171 17.76 5.42 13.94
CA LEU A 171 17.52 6.41 15.01
C LEU A 171 16.73 7.62 14.50
N VAL A 172 17.13 8.16 13.34
CA VAL A 172 16.39 9.27 12.69
C VAL A 172 15.00 8.79 12.26
N LEU A 173 14.87 7.57 11.71
CA LEU A 173 13.59 6.99 11.38
C LEU A 173 12.67 6.94 12.60
N ALA A 174 13.16 6.51 13.76
CA ALA A 174 12.36 6.44 15.00
C ALA A 174 11.74 7.79 15.38
N ILE A 175 12.50 8.88 15.21
CA ILE A 175 12.01 10.24 15.45
C ILE A 175 10.94 10.61 14.41
N ILE A 176 11.19 10.35 13.13
CA ILE A 176 10.30 10.74 12.04
C ILE A 176 8.95 10.01 12.14
N VAL A 177 8.95 8.69 12.36
CA VAL A 177 7.70 7.92 12.48
C VAL A 177 6.95 8.17 13.79
N ALA A 178 7.56 8.84 14.78
CA ALA A 178 6.88 9.30 15.98
C ALA A 178 6.05 10.59 15.75
N LEU A 179 6.43 11.43 14.77
CA LEU A 179 5.78 12.73 14.52
C LEU A 179 4.26 12.61 14.30
N PRO A 180 3.74 11.60 13.60
CA PRO A 180 2.30 11.38 13.48
C PRO A 180 1.56 11.30 14.83
N ALA A 181 2.17 10.79 15.90
CA ALA A 181 1.54 10.78 17.23
C ALA A 181 1.24 12.20 17.73
N ILE A 182 2.14 13.14 17.45
CA ILE A 182 1.97 14.56 17.81
C ILE A 182 0.94 15.21 16.88
N ILE A 183 1.09 15.05 15.55
CA ILE A 183 0.24 15.71 14.55
C ILE A 183 -1.22 15.27 14.71
N LEU A 184 -1.46 13.97 14.90
CA LEU A 184 -2.80 13.39 14.99
C LEU A 184 -3.45 13.63 16.36
N PHE A 185 -2.76 14.25 17.30
CA PHE A 185 -3.37 14.75 18.53
C PHE A 185 -4.51 15.74 18.24
N TRP A 186 -4.39 16.54 17.20
CA TRP A 186 -5.42 17.51 16.77
C TRP A 186 -6.48 16.91 15.82
N LEU A 187 -6.42 15.62 15.50
CA LEU A 187 -7.41 14.96 14.64
C LEU A 187 -8.78 14.90 15.34
N LYS A 188 -9.80 15.47 14.70
CA LYS A 188 -11.17 15.51 15.20
C LYS A 188 -12.07 14.60 14.35
N ILE A 189 -12.01 13.30 14.60
CA ILE A 189 -12.96 12.33 14.02
C ILE A 189 -13.89 11.87 15.14
N PRO A 190 -15.20 11.82 14.90
CA PRO A 190 -16.14 11.30 15.88
C PRO A 190 -15.71 9.91 16.37
N LYS A 191 -15.77 9.68 17.68
CA LYS A 191 -15.59 8.33 18.21
C LYS A 191 -16.68 7.44 17.62
N PRO A 192 -16.41 6.15 17.41
CA PRO A 192 -17.46 5.21 17.03
C PRO A 192 -18.61 5.38 18.02
N GLY A 193 -19.81 5.66 17.50
CA GLY A 193 -21.00 5.78 18.36
C GLY A 193 -21.15 4.50 19.17
N THR A 194 -21.62 4.63 20.42
CA THR A 194 -22.08 3.47 21.19
C THR A 194 -23.05 2.71 20.30
N LYS A 195 -22.75 1.44 20.01
CA LYS A 195 -23.62 0.58 19.20
C LYS A 195 -25.02 0.73 19.74
N THR A 196 -25.91 1.34 18.99
CA THR A 196 -27.34 1.29 19.28
C THR A 196 -27.70 -0.18 19.37
N LYS A 197 -28.14 -0.64 20.53
CA LYS A 197 -28.58 -2.02 20.74
C LYS A 197 -29.63 -2.33 19.66
N GLY A 198 -29.26 -3.19 18.67
CA GLY A 198 -30.14 -3.61 17.60
C GLY A 198 -29.62 -3.49 16.18
N ASN A 199 -28.71 -2.56 15.87
CA ASN A 199 -28.18 -2.43 14.50
C ASN A 199 -26.73 -2.93 14.40
N THR A 200 -26.58 -4.24 14.18
CA THR A 200 -25.25 -4.85 13.97
C THR A 200 -24.74 -4.70 12.51
N GLY A 201 -25.53 -4.11 11.62
CA GLY A 201 -25.25 -4.02 10.19
C GLY A 201 -25.16 -5.41 9.52
N ARG A 202 -24.96 -5.41 8.20
CA ARG A 202 -24.82 -6.64 7.39
C ARG A 202 -23.53 -7.39 7.72
N THR A 203 -23.57 -8.70 7.61
CA THR A 203 -22.39 -9.58 7.70
C THR A 203 -21.52 -9.45 6.44
N ILE A 204 -20.24 -9.91 6.48
CA ILE A 204 -19.37 -9.95 5.29
C ILE A 204 -20.01 -10.80 4.19
N ARG A 205 -20.70 -11.90 4.54
CA ARG A 205 -21.41 -12.74 3.55
C ARG A 205 -22.50 -11.95 2.82
N GLN A 206 -23.26 -11.13 3.55
CA GLN A 206 -24.29 -10.26 2.95
C GLN A 206 -23.69 -9.12 2.12
N LEU A 207 -22.58 -8.51 2.57
CA LEU A 207 -21.83 -7.52 1.79
C LEU A 207 -21.28 -8.15 0.51
N GLY A 208 -20.78 -9.38 0.57
CA GLY A 208 -20.30 -10.16 -0.58
C GLY A 208 -21.36 -10.51 -1.62
N GLN A 209 -22.65 -10.34 -1.31
CA GLN A 209 -23.73 -10.46 -2.30
C GLN A 209 -23.90 -9.20 -3.17
N GLN A 210 -23.26 -8.08 -2.78
CA GLN A 210 -23.32 -6.84 -3.55
C GLN A 210 -22.25 -6.83 -4.64
N PRO A 211 -22.60 -6.69 -5.93
CA PRO A 211 -21.65 -6.70 -7.03
C PRO A 211 -20.57 -5.62 -6.90
N ASN A 212 -20.92 -4.43 -6.39
CA ASN A 212 -19.98 -3.34 -6.19
C ASN A 212 -18.98 -3.63 -5.07
N PHE A 213 -19.39 -4.32 -3.98
CA PHE A 213 -18.48 -4.70 -2.91
C PHE A 213 -17.46 -5.73 -3.41
N VAL A 214 -17.93 -6.76 -4.12
CA VAL A 214 -17.06 -7.78 -4.72
C VAL A 214 -16.07 -7.15 -5.69
N LEU A 215 -16.55 -6.29 -6.60
CA LEU A 215 -15.70 -5.58 -7.55
C LEU A 215 -14.64 -4.73 -6.82
N ALA A 216 -15.03 -3.96 -5.81
CA ALA A 216 -14.12 -3.07 -5.07
C ALA A 216 -13.00 -3.88 -4.39
N VAL A 217 -13.35 -4.93 -3.65
CA VAL A 217 -12.38 -5.78 -2.94
C VAL A 217 -11.47 -6.50 -3.94
N PHE A 218 -12.03 -7.09 -4.99
CA PHE A 218 -11.27 -7.84 -5.97
C PHE A 218 -10.30 -6.95 -6.75
N ALA A 219 -10.75 -5.76 -7.20
CA ALA A 219 -9.90 -4.82 -7.92
C ALA A 219 -8.75 -4.28 -7.05
N ALA A 220 -9.01 -3.96 -5.77
CA ALA A 220 -7.98 -3.57 -4.82
C ALA A 220 -6.94 -4.69 -4.61
N THR A 221 -7.41 -5.92 -4.44
CA THR A 221 -6.55 -7.09 -4.22
C THR A 221 -5.67 -7.37 -5.44
N VAL A 222 -6.24 -7.41 -6.64
CA VAL A 222 -5.49 -7.64 -7.88
C VAL A 222 -4.48 -6.52 -8.13
N SER A 223 -4.86 -5.26 -7.90
CA SER A 223 -3.94 -4.13 -8.13
C SER A 223 -2.68 -4.22 -7.26
N TYR A 224 -2.83 -4.53 -5.97
CA TYR A 224 -1.70 -4.68 -5.04
C TYR A 224 -0.90 -5.95 -5.29
N ALA A 225 -1.58 -7.06 -5.58
CA ALA A 225 -0.92 -8.33 -5.88
C ALA A 225 0.03 -8.19 -7.07
N LEU A 226 -0.47 -7.65 -8.19
CA LEU A 226 0.33 -7.48 -9.40
C LEU A 226 1.45 -6.46 -9.22
N MET A 227 1.14 -5.33 -8.58
CA MET A 227 2.14 -4.29 -8.32
C MET A 227 3.30 -4.85 -7.50
N VAL A 228 3.03 -5.51 -6.37
CA VAL A 228 4.09 -6.03 -5.49
C VAL A 228 4.80 -7.22 -6.13
N PHE A 229 4.08 -8.08 -6.84
CA PHE A 229 4.66 -9.23 -7.54
C PHE A 229 5.75 -8.79 -8.54
N LEU A 230 5.42 -7.86 -9.42
CA LEU A 230 6.35 -7.37 -10.43
C LEU A 230 7.43 -6.44 -9.83
N MET A 231 7.08 -5.53 -8.92
CA MET A 231 8.03 -4.64 -8.27
C MET A 231 9.09 -5.41 -7.48
N THR A 232 8.71 -6.49 -6.77
CA THR A 232 9.66 -7.29 -5.97
C THR A 232 10.67 -8.02 -6.85
N ALA A 233 10.25 -8.47 -8.03
CA ALA A 233 11.10 -9.16 -8.99
C ALA A 233 12.05 -8.23 -9.75
N THR A 234 11.66 -6.97 -9.96
CA THR A 234 12.37 -6.00 -10.83
C THR A 234 13.86 -5.81 -10.47
N PRO A 235 14.24 -5.54 -9.20
CA PRO A 235 15.65 -5.31 -8.87
C PRO A 235 16.53 -6.51 -9.17
N VAL A 236 16.02 -7.71 -8.90
CA VAL A 236 16.74 -8.96 -9.16
C VAL A 236 16.88 -9.18 -10.69
N SER A 237 15.81 -8.96 -11.45
CA SER A 237 15.83 -9.08 -12.90
C SER A 237 16.82 -8.09 -13.51
N MET A 238 16.70 -6.79 -13.19
CA MET A 238 17.55 -5.74 -13.75
C MET A 238 19.02 -5.93 -13.40
N HIS A 239 19.33 -6.07 -12.09
CA HIS A 239 20.72 -6.05 -11.64
C HIS A 239 21.39 -7.43 -11.77
N SER A 240 20.73 -8.49 -11.31
CA SER A 240 21.36 -9.81 -11.19
C SER A 240 21.25 -10.65 -12.47
N MET A 241 20.20 -10.45 -13.29
CA MET A 241 19.99 -11.25 -14.51
C MET A 241 20.44 -10.49 -15.77
N ASP A 242 20.06 -9.21 -15.91
CA ASP A 242 20.32 -8.41 -17.10
C ASP A 242 21.56 -7.50 -16.96
N GLY A 243 22.21 -7.46 -15.78
CA GLY A 243 23.48 -6.78 -15.55
C GLY A 243 23.41 -5.24 -15.53
N HIS A 244 22.23 -4.66 -15.33
CA HIS A 244 22.07 -3.21 -15.19
C HIS A 244 22.69 -2.69 -13.90
N SER A 245 23.10 -1.41 -13.86
CA SER A 245 23.68 -0.81 -12.68
C SER A 245 22.64 -0.69 -11.53
N ILE A 246 23.15 -0.59 -10.30
CA ILE A 246 22.32 -0.32 -9.13
C ILE A 246 21.65 1.05 -9.25
N ASP A 247 22.35 2.03 -9.82
CA ASP A 247 21.82 3.38 -10.03
C ASP A 247 20.66 3.38 -11.03
N ASP A 248 20.77 2.67 -12.16
CA ASP A 248 19.68 2.51 -13.13
C ASP A 248 18.46 1.85 -12.50
N THR A 249 18.70 0.78 -11.72
CA THR A 249 17.64 0.08 -10.98
C THR A 249 16.95 1.03 -9.99
N GLY A 250 17.74 1.83 -9.27
CA GLY A 250 17.23 2.84 -8.34
C GLY A 250 16.35 3.88 -9.04
N ILE A 251 16.78 4.40 -10.19
CA ILE A 251 16.02 5.36 -10.99
C ILE A 251 14.67 4.75 -11.43
N VAL A 252 14.68 3.53 -11.95
CA VAL A 252 13.45 2.83 -12.38
C VAL A 252 12.45 2.68 -11.23
N ILE A 253 12.92 2.26 -10.05
CA ILE A 253 12.07 2.13 -8.87
C ILE A 253 11.53 3.48 -8.40
N GLN A 254 12.36 4.54 -8.40
CA GLN A 254 11.89 5.88 -8.03
C GLN A 254 10.77 6.36 -8.96
N TRP A 255 10.92 6.19 -10.27
CA TRP A 255 9.90 6.57 -11.24
C TRP A 255 8.65 5.70 -11.16
N HIS A 256 8.79 4.42 -10.79
CA HIS A 256 7.64 3.57 -10.44
C HIS A 256 6.83 4.19 -9.30
N ILE A 257 7.49 4.60 -8.21
CA ILE A 257 6.83 5.24 -7.07
C ILE A 257 6.14 6.56 -7.48
N VAL A 258 6.80 7.34 -8.35
CA VAL A 258 6.18 8.54 -8.94
C VAL A 258 4.93 8.14 -9.73
N GLY A 259 5.00 7.11 -10.56
CA GLY A 259 3.87 6.55 -11.31
C GLY A 259 2.73 6.07 -10.40
N MET A 260 3.05 5.51 -9.21
CA MET A 260 2.04 5.09 -8.24
C MET A 260 1.26 6.28 -7.65
N PHE A 261 1.90 7.41 -7.40
CA PHE A 261 1.28 8.47 -6.61
C PHE A 261 0.94 9.74 -7.41
N LEU A 262 1.70 10.08 -8.44
CA LEU A 262 1.49 11.30 -9.23
C LEU A 262 0.10 11.36 -9.89
N PRO A 263 -0.47 10.26 -10.43
CA PRO A 263 -1.81 10.29 -11.00
C PRO A 263 -2.89 10.69 -9.99
N SER A 264 -2.62 10.59 -8.68
CA SER A 264 -3.52 11.04 -7.62
C SER A 264 -3.84 12.54 -7.69
N LEU A 265 -3.07 13.34 -8.45
CA LEU A 265 -3.41 14.73 -8.74
C LEU A 265 -4.74 14.89 -9.49
N PHE A 266 -5.11 13.93 -10.31
CA PHE A 266 -6.27 14.06 -11.22
C PHE A 266 -7.24 12.87 -11.16
N ILE A 267 -6.81 11.67 -10.71
CA ILE A 267 -7.66 10.47 -10.72
C ILE A 267 -8.96 10.65 -9.94
N GLY A 268 -8.93 11.37 -8.81
CA GLY A 268 -10.12 11.65 -8.02
C GLY A 268 -11.21 12.40 -8.81
N LYS A 269 -10.82 13.37 -9.64
CA LYS A 269 -11.72 14.09 -10.54
C LYS A 269 -12.20 13.22 -11.69
N LEU A 270 -11.28 12.42 -12.25
CA LEU A 270 -11.63 11.49 -13.34
C LEU A 270 -12.65 10.47 -12.88
N ILE A 271 -12.52 9.93 -11.65
CA ILE A 271 -13.51 9.02 -11.06
C ILE A 271 -14.87 9.69 -10.93
N THR A 272 -14.91 10.94 -10.45
CA THR A 272 -16.17 11.70 -10.32
C THR A 272 -16.83 11.93 -11.67
N HIS A 273 -16.04 12.15 -12.74
CA HIS A 273 -16.55 12.45 -14.08
C HIS A 273 -16.89 11.21 -14.90
N TYR A 274 -16.00 10.22 -14.92
CA TYR A 274 -16.10 9.02 -15.78
C TYR A 274 -16.57 7.75 -15.05
N GLY A 275 -16.61 7.79 -13.72
CA GLY A 275 -17.00 6.69 -12.86
C GLY A 275 -15.86 5.68 -12.58
N HIS A 276 -16.06 4.90 -11.52
CA HIS A 276 -15.06 3.96 -10.98
C HIS A 276 -14.66 2.88 -12.00
N ARG A 277 -15.64 2.29 -12.74
CA ARG A 277 -15.38 1.19 -13.68
C ARG A 277 -14.52 1.61 -14.86
N THR A 278 -14.80 2.78 -15.43
CA THR A 278 -14.01 3.32 -16.55
C THR A 278 -12.56 3.52 -16.14
N MET A 279 -12.34 4.06 -14.94
CA MET A 279 -10.97 4.23 -14.43
C MET A 279 -10.29 2.90 -14.10
N MET A 280 -11.02 1.89 -13.64
CA MET A 280 -10.47 0.53 -13.48
C MET A 280 -10.03 -0.07 -14.83
N VAL A 281 -10.83 0.09 -15.88
CA VAL A 281 -10.48 -0.37 -17.24
C VAL A 281 -9.24 0.36 -17.76
N ALA A 282 -9.15 1.68 -17.55
CA ALA A 282 -7.95 2.45 -17.90
C ALA A 282 -6.71 1.95 -17.15
N GLY A 283 -6.87 1.61 -15.86
CA GLY A 283 -5.81 1.00 -15.06
C GLY A 283 -5.35 -0.36 -15.60
N ILE A 284 -6.29 -1.21 -16.01
CA ILE A 284 -5.98 -2.49 -16.68
C ILE A 284 -5.21 -2.24 -17.99
N GLY A 285 -5.60 -1.22 -18.76
CA GLY A 285 -4.87 -0.83 -19.98
C GLY A 285 -3.41 -0.45 -19.69
N ALA A 286 -3.17 0.33 -18.64
CA ALA A 286 -1.81 0.70 -18.21
C ALA A 286 -0.98 -0.54 -17.79
N LEU A 287 -1.59 -1.50 -17.05
CA LEU A 287 -0.97 -2.78 -16.72
C LEU A 287 -0.69 -3.64 -17.98
N GLY A 288 -1.59 -3.59 -18.97
CA GLY A 288 -1.39 -4.23 -20.26
C GLY A 288 -0.16 -3.67 -21.01
N ILE A 289 0.05 -2.34 -20.96
CA ILE A 289 1.25 -1.70 -21.51
C ILE A 289 2.51 -2.19 -20.78
N CYS A 290 2.48 -2.25 -19.43
CA CYS A 290 3.58 -2.81 -18.64
C CYS A 290 3.97 -4.20 -19.13
N ILE A 291 3.00 -5.10 -19.25
CA ILE A 291 3.24 -6.47 -19.69
C ILE A 291 3.74 -6.51 -21.13
N GLY A 292 3.14 -5.73 -22.04
CA GLY A 292 3.53 -5.70 -23.45
C GLY A 292 4.98 -5.22 -23.65
N VAL A 293 5.37 -4.13 -22.96
CA VAL A 293 6.74 -3.60 -23.06
C VAL A 293 7.76 -4.58 -22.47
N SER A 294 7.43 -5.26 -21.37
CA SER A 294 8.30 -6.25 -20.75
C SER A 294 8.65 -7.42 -21.68
N GLN A 295 7.83 -7.71 -22.71
CA GLN A 295 8.08 -8.78 -23.66
C GLN A 295 9.13 -8.41 -24.73
N VAL A 296 9.26 -7.12 -25.04
CA VAL A 296 10.05 -6.67 -26.21
C VAL A 296 11.31 -5.89 -25.84
N ASN A 297 11.41 -5.41 -24.62
CA ASN A 297 12.52 -4.53 -24.23
C ASN A 297 12.95 -4.74 -22.77
N GLN A 298 14.14 -5.29 -22.56
CA GLN A 298 14.81 -5.46 -21.27
C GLN A 298 15.94 -4.45 -21.03
N ALA A 299 16.09 -3.43 -21.87
CA ALA A 299 16.95 -2.30 -21.56
C ALA A 299 16.35 -1.44 -20.43
N VAL A 300 17.17 -0.59 -19.82
CA VAL A 300 16.72 0.32 -18.73
C VAL A 300 15.44 1.08 -19.09
N ALA A 301 15.33 1.56 -20.34
CA ALA A 301 14.15 2.27 -20.83
C ALA A 301 12.88 1.38 -20.83
N GLY A 302 13.02 0.09 -21.19
CA GLY A 302 11.92 -0.88 -21.17
C GLY A 302 11.44 -1.14 -19.76
N TYR A 303 12.34 -1.38 -18.80
CA TYR A 303 12.01 -1.49 -17.39
C TYR A 303 11.36 -0.21 -16.87
N TRP A 304 11.88 0.96 -17.23
CA TRP A 304 11.33 2.25 -16.83
C TRP A 304 9.87 2.42 -17.28
N VAL A 305 9.57 2.20 -18.57
CA VAL A 305 8.20 2.28 -19.10
C VAL A 305 7.30 1.26 -18.41
N SER A 306 7.76 0.00 -18.27
CA SER A 306 7.00 -1.06 -17.62
C SER A 306 6.65 -0.69 -16.18
N LEU A 307 7.61 -0.23 -15.39
CA LEU A 307 7.40 0.08 -13.99
C LEU A 307 6.59 1.35 -13.77
N VAL A 308 6.76 2.38 -14.60
CA VAL A 308 5.94 3.60 -14.54
C VAL A 308 4.48 3.28 -14.86
N THR A 309 4.23 2.50 -15.92
CA THR A 309 2.86 2.09 -16.30
C THR A 309 2.24 1.12 -15.29
N LEU A 310 3.04 0.27 -14.65
CA LEU A 310 2.63 -0.54 -13.51
C LEU A 310 2.12 0.33 -12.35
N GLY A 311 2.87 1.38 -12.01
CA GLY A 311 2.49 2.33 -10.96
C GLY A 311 1.20 3.09 -11.29
N ILE A 312 1.06 3.59 -12.52
CA ILE A 312 -0.16 4.26 -13.01
C ILE A 312 -1.37 3.32 -12.94
N GLY A 313 -1.21 2.10 -13.45
CA GLY A 313 -2.26 1.07 -13.43
C GLY A 313 -2.71 0.73 -12.02
N TRP A 314 -1.75 0.56 -11.11
CA TRP A 314 -2.04 0.37 -9.70
C TRP A 314 -2.83 1.55 -9.10
N ASN A 315 -2.42 2.79 -9.34
CA ASN A 315 -3.11 3.96 -8.83
C ASN A 315 -4.57 4.02 -9.29
N PHE A 316 -4.80 3.84 -10.59
CA PHE A 316 -6.13 3.88 -11.17
C PHE A 316 -7.05 2.81 -10.59
N LEU A 317 -6.56 1.57 -10.47
CA LEU A 317 -7.32 0.47 -9.86
C LEU A 317 -7.57 0.71 -8.37
N PHE A 318 -6.53 1.08 -7.63
CA PHE A 318 -6.59 1.16 -6.18
C PHE A 318 -7.43 2.34 -5.67
N VAL A 319 -7.29 3.53 -6.28
CA VAL A 319 -8.11 4.69 -5.91
C VAL A 319 -9.58 4.45 -6.28
N SER A 320 -9.83 3.90 -7.47
CA SER A 320 -11.18 3.57 -7.91
C SER A 320 -11.85 2.52 -7.03
N SER A 321 -11.13 1.46 -6.67
CA SER A 321 -11.66 0.39 -5.82
C SER A 321 -11.92 0.87 -4.40
N THR A 322 -10.99 1.61 -3.80
CA THR A 322 -11.15 2.17 -2.45
C THR A 322 -12.33 3.14 -2.39
N SER A 323 -12.46 4.00 -3.41
CA SER A 323 -13.58 4.95 -3.52
C SER A 323 -14.91 4.23 -3.75
N LEU A 324 -14.95 3.18 -4.57
CA LEU A 324 -16.14 2.35 -4.75
C LEU A 324 -16.52 1.61 -3.47
N LEU A 325 -15.56 1.06 -2.73
CA LEU A 325 -15.79 0.32 -1.50
C LEU A 325 -16.57 1.15 -0.47
N ILE A 326 -16.22 2.43 -0.33
CA ILE A 326 -16.87 3.34 0.63
C ILE A 326 -18.36 3.49 0.36
N THR A 327 -18.81 3.36 -0.89
CA THR A 327 -20.23 3.44 -1.27
C THR A 327 -21.03 2.18 -0.98
N THR A 328 -20.38 1.10 -0.55
CA THR A 328 -21.02 -0.24 -0.41
C THR A 328 -21.44 -0.60 1.01
N TYR A 329 -20.97 0.13 2.01
CA TYR A 329 -21.22 -0.17 3.41
C TYR A 329 -21.82 1.03 4.18
N GLN A 330 -22.51 0.73 5.26
CA GLN A 330 -23.05 1.72 6.20
C GLN A 330 -22.09 1.96 7.37
N GLU A 331 -22.34 2.99 8.17
CA GLU A 331 -21.50 3.37 9.31
C GLU A 331 -21.26 2.23 10.30
N ALA A 332 -22.31 1.40 10.58
CA ALA A 332 -22.19 0.24 11.46
C ALA A 332 -21.31 -0.89 10.90
N GLU A 333 -21.07 -0.91 9.59
CA GLU A 333 -20.37 -1.96 8.85
C GLU A 333 -18.93 -1.59 8.50
N LYS A 334 -18.57 -0.30 8.54
CA LYS A 334 -17.35 0.26 7.98
C LYS A 334 -16.07 -0.47 8.41
N TYR A 335 -15.88 -0.67 9.71
CA TYR A 335 -14.65 -1.33 10.21
C TYR A 335 -14.55 -2.78 9.75
N ARG A 336 -15.68 -3.48 9.64
CA ARG A 336 -15.75 -4.87 9.18
C ARG A 336 -15.47 -4.94 7.67
N ALA A 337 -16.09 -4.09 6.87
CA ALA A 337 -15.90 -4.03 5.44
C ALA A 337 -14.44 -3.65 5.08
N GLN A 338 -13.90 -2.63 5.76
CA GLN A 338 -12.53 -2.20 5.57
C GLN A 338 -11.52 -3.27 6.02
N ALA A 339 -11.73 -3.89 7.19
CA ALA A 339 -10.86 -4.98 7.66
C ALA A 339 -10.81 -6.15 6.68
N PHE A 340 -11.95 -6.53 6.13
CA PHE A 340 -12.01 -7.59 5.12
C PHE A 340 -11.26 -7.20 3.85
N ASN A 341 -11.49 -5.98 3.35
CA ASN A 341 -10.76 -5.47 2.17
C ASN A 341 -9.24 -5.48 2.40
N GLU A 342 -8.79 -4.92 3.53
CA GLU A 342 -7.36 -4.86 3.84
C GLU A 342 -6.73 -6.25 4.01
N LEU A 343 -7.46 -7.17 4.64
CA LEU A 343 -7.00 -8.56 4.79
C LEU A 343 -6.83 -9.24 3.43
N MET A 344 -7.78 -9.07 2.51
CA MET A 344 -7.67 -9.61 1.15
C MET A 344 -6.51 -8.97 0.39
N VAL A 345 -6.40 -7.63 0.43
CA VAL A 345 -5.34 -6.89 -0.26
C VAL A 345 -3.96 -7.30 0.26
N PHE A 346 -3.70 -7.14 1.55
CA PHE A 346 -2.37 -7.36 2.11
C PHE A 346 -2.02 -8.83 2.32
N GLY A 347 -3.03 -9.69 2.52
CA GLY A 347 -2.84 -11.14 2.56
C GLY A 347 -2.36 -11.69 1.21
N VAL A 348 -3.04 -11.32 0.13
CA VAL A 348 -2.65 -11.75 -1.24
C VAL A 348 -1.34 -11.07 -1.66
N GLN A 349 -1.12 -9.80 -1.28
CA GLN A 349 0.15 -9.11 -1.50
C GLN A 349 1.32 -9.85 -0.84
N ALA A 350 1.15 -10.34 0.39
CA ALA A 350 2.21 -11.10 1.07
C ALA A 350 2.56 -12.38 0.31
N ILE A 351 1.56 -13.12 -0.18
CA ILE A 351 1.75 -14.31 -1.01
C ILE A 351 2.48 -13.93 -2.32
N ALA A 352 2.04 -12.86 -2.98
CA ALA A 352 2.64 -12.39 -4.22
C ALA A 352 4.11 -12.00 -4.03
N SER A 353 4.44 -11.25 -2.96
CA SER A 353 5.82 -10.87 -2.64
C SER A 353 6.72 -12.07 -2.36
N LEU A 354 6.24 -13.05 -1.57
CA LEU A 354 7.00 -14.26 -1.25
C LEU A 354 7.24 -15.15 -2.47
N SER A 355 6.27 -15.23 -3.39
CA SER A 355 6.37 -16.05 -4.59
C SER A 355 7.22 -15.40 -5.71
N ALA A 356 7.31 -14.07 -5.75
CA ALA A 356 7.94 -13.33 -6.83
C ALA A 356 9.41 -13.71 -7.06
N GLY A 357 10.20 -13.80 -5.98
CA GLY A 357 11.63 -14.14 -6.06
C GLY A 357 11.85 -15.57 -6.55
N TRP A 358 11.10 -16.53 -6.01
CA TRP A 358 11.20 -17.94 -6.43
C TRP A 358 10.78 -18.12 -7.90
N LEU A 359 9.66 -17.51 -8.30
CA LEU A 359 9.20 -17.60 -9.69
C LEU A 359 10.20 -16.94 -10.66
N LEU A 360 10.78 -15.80 -10.30
CA LEU A 360 11.77 -15.14 -11.14
C LEU A 360 13.02 -15.99 -11.36
N THR A 361 13.54 -16.64 -10.29
CA THR A 361 14.74 -17.48 -10.39
C THR A 361 14.53 -18.78 -11.17
N THR A 362 13.28 -19.25 -11.24
CA THR A 362 12.90 -20.46 -11.98
C THR A 362 12.36 -20.20 -13.38
N THR A 363 12.05 -18.94 -13.71
CA THR A 363 11.50 -18.52 -15.01
C THR A 363 12.26 -17.31 -15.56
N SER A 364 11.56 -16.28 -16.04
CA SER A 364 12.15 -15.05 -16.54
C SER A 364 11.25 -13.85 -16.21
N TRP A 365 11.80 -12.65 -16.35
CA TRP A 365 11.05 -11.40 -16.23
C TRP A 365 9.83 -11.35 -17.16
N GLN A 366 10.00 -11.79 -18.41
CA GLN A 366 8.92 -11.86 -19.39
C GLN A 366 7.81 -12.80 -18.92
N THR A 367 8.20 -13.98 -18.44
CA THR A 367 7.24 -15.01 -18.00
C THR A 367 6.40 -14.55 -16.81
N ILE A 368 7.02 -13.94 -15.78
CA ILE A 368 6.25 -13.45 -14.62
C ILE A 368 5.29 -12.33 -15.01
N ASN A 369 5.64 -11.48 -16.00
CA ASN A 369 4.72 -10.48 -16.54
C ASN A 369 3.52 -11.13 -17.24
N ILE A 370 3.74 -12.14 -18.11
CA ILE A 370 2.66 -12.89 -18.77
C ILE A 370 1.76 -13.59 -17.74
N MET A 371 2.31 -14.16 -16.67
CA MET A 371 1.55 -14.79 -15.60
C MET A 371 0.56 -13.83 -14.90
N SER A 372 0.70 -12.53 -15.11
CA SER A 372 -0.23 -11.51 -14.62
C SER A 372 -1.52 -11.40 -15.47
N LEU A 373 -1.50 -11.83 -16.74
CA LEU A 373 -2.65 -11.72 -17.66
C LEU A 373 -3.93 -12.42 -17.19
N PRO A 374 -3.90 -13.64 -16.63
CA PRO A 374 -5.11 -14.28 -16.12
C PRO A 374 -5.83 -13.48 -15.05
N LEU A 375 -5.08 -12.80 -14.15
CA LEU A 375 -5.67 -11.94 -13.11
C LEU A 375 -6.32 -10.69 -13.72
N LEU A 376 -5.71 -10.08 -14.75
CA LEU A 376 -6.31 -8.96 -15.48
C LEU A 376 -7.57 -9.40 -16.22
N GLY A 377 -7.55 -10.57 -16.86
CA GLY A 377 -8.73 -11.16 -17.50
C GLY A 377 -9.86 -11.40 -16.50
N ALA A 378 -9.55 -11.99 -15.35
CA ALA A 378 -10.52 -12.19 -14.28
C ALA A 378 -11.11 -10.87 -13.78
N LEU A 379 -10.28 -9.81 -13.65
CA LEU A 379 -10.76 -8.50 -13.24
C LEU A 379 -11.70 -7.88 -14.27
N LEU A 380 -11.39 -7.99 -15.56
CA LEU A 380 -12.32 -7.56 -16.64
C LEU A 380 -13.65 -8.28 -16.55
N LEU A 381 -13.63 -9.61 -16.32
CA LEU A 381 -14.85 -10.41 -16.16
C LEU A 381 -15.67 -9.93 -14.93
N VAL A 382 -15.03 -9.63 -13.80
CA VAL A 382 -15.72 -9.13 -12.61
C VAL A 382 -16.29 -7.72 -12.85
N ILE A 383 -15.58 -6.84 -13.58
CA ILE A 383 -16.11 -5.53 -13.97
C ILE A 383 -17.36 -5.70 -14.83
N TRP A 384 -17.30 -6.54 -15.86
CA TRP A 384 -18.41 -6.83 -16.75
C TRP A 384 -19.60 -7.44 -15.98
N TRP A 385 -19.36 -8.47 -15.17
CA TRP A 385 -20.37 -9.12 -14.34
C TRP A 385 -21.06 -8.11 -13.41
N SER A 386 -20.30 -7.30 -12.68
CA SER A 386 -20.86 -6.32 -11.76
C SER A 386 -21.71 -5.24 -12.47
N HIS A 387 -21.34 -4.89 -13.69
CA HIS A 387 -22.13 -3.97 -14.52
C HIS A 387 -23.46 -4.58 -14.94
N HIS A 388 -23.43 -5.86 -15.34
CA HIS A 388 -24.62 -6.58 -15.80
C HIS A 388 -25.62 -6.79 -14.65
N GLN A 389 -25.15 -7.20 -13.47
CA GLN A 389 -26.00 -7.41 -12.29
C GLN A 389 -26.78 -6.18 -11.86
N LEU A 390 -26.24 -5.00 -12.06
CA LEU A 390 -26.91 -3.74 -11.71
C LEU A 390 -27.99 -3.31 -12.73
N LYS A 391 -27.94 -3.86 -13.95
CA LYS A 391 -28.94 -3.61 -15.00
C LYS A 391 -30.12 -4.56 -14.91
N LEU A 392 -29.99 -5.68 -14.21
CA LEU A 392 -31.11 -6.61 -14.03
C LEU A 392 -32.14 -5.98 -13.09
N PRO A 393 -33.44 -5.98 -13.46
CA PRO A 393 -34.49 -5.52 -12.57
C PRO A 393 -34.42 -6.34 -11.30
N LYS A 394 -34.41 -5.69 -10.12
CA LYS A 394 -34.49 -6.38 -8.84
C LYS A 394 -35.77 -7.20 -8.88
N LYS A 395 -35.67 -8.52 -9.14
CA LYS A 395 -36.80 -9.41 -8.87
C LYS A 395 -37.16 -9.20 -7.42
N ALA A 396 -38.40 -8.75 -7.20
CA ALA A 396 -38.99 -8.67 -5.89
C ALA A 396 -38.76 -10.04 -5.22
N LEU A 397 -37.88 -10.06 -4.26
CA LEU A 397 -37.76 -11.17 -3.33
C LEU A 397 -38.97 -11.03 -2.41
N GLY A 398 -40.04 -11.76 -2.76
CA GLY A 398 -41.15 -12.00 -1.88
C GLY A 398 -40.75 -12.86 -0.69
#